data_2637334c93649cb1f19883ea2de24c3d
#
_entry.id   2637334c93649cb1f19883ea2de24c3d
#
_cell.length_a   1.000
_cell.length_b   1.000
_cell.length_c   1.000
_cell.angle_alpha   90.00
_cell.angle_beta   90.00
_cell.angle_gamma   90.00
#
_symmetry.space_group_name_H-M   'P 1'
#
loop_
_entity.id
_entity.type
_entity.pdbx_description
1 polymer ?
#
loop_
_entity_poly.entity_id
_entity_poly.type
_entity_poly.pdbx_seq_one_letter_code
_entity_poly.pdbx_strand_id
1 'polypeptide(L)'
;MAKATKKPSREDIVEALMKLAAERPWDDIEINDVAEAAGISLSEFREAFPSKGAVLGSFARMIDLKVLEGSSDDLVGEPARERLFDVYMRYIDALTPYKASLRRIATVVRTEPLTLAALNQVALNSHRFLLAAAGIPTEDGLGPIKLQGSVITLARTLETWFEDEDPQLAKTMARLDRELNNAERFMQRAEDLRRVTAPFRAIGQALLDGRSRMRRRSKRDEPPEDMSGETQDPAAAI
;
A
#
# COMPACT_ATOMS: atom_id res chain seq x y z
N MET A 1 -17.68 44.10 8.01
CA MET A 1 -17.49 42.82 8.69
C MET A 1 -16.65 41.95 7.79
N ALA A 2 -15.38 41.75 8.10
CA ALA A 2 -14.48 40.87 7.34
C ALA A 2 -14.91 39.43 7.61
N LYS A 3 -15.28 38.70 6.54
CA LYS A 3 -15.59 37.27 6.57
C LYS A 3 -14.29 36.56 6.99
N ALA A 4 -14.27 35.96 8.17
CA ALA A 4 -13.12 35.17 8.61
C ALA A 4 -12.86 34.10 7.55
N THR A 5 -11.78 34.25 6.79
CA THR A 5 -11.34 33.27 5.79
C THR A 5 -10.93 32.03 6.58
N LYS A 6 -11.70 30.96 6.48
CA LYS A 6 -11.40 29.66 7.09
C LYS A 6 -10.00 29.22 6.60
N LYS A 7 -9.10 28.92 7.53
CA LYS A 7 -7.76 28.39 7.18
C LYS A 7 -7.96 27.17 6.26
N PRO A 8 -7.31 27.12 5.09
CA PRO A 8 -7.41 25.99 4.16
C PRO A 8 -7.12 24.67 4.87
N SER A 9 -7.93 23.68 4.59
CA SER A 9 -7.78 22.32 5.13
C SER A 9 -6.72 21.54 4.34
N ARG A 10 -6.31 20.38 4.84
CA ARG A 10 -5.44 19.47 4.06
C ARG A 10 -6.09 19.03 2.75
N GLU A 11 -7.42 18.91 2.74
CA GLU A 11 -8.22 18.56 1.57
C GLU A 11 -8.18 19.67 0.50
N ASP A 12 -8.22 20.93 0.91
CA ASP A 12 -8.10 22.07 -0.02
C ASP A 12 -6.73 22.06 -0.75
N ILE A 13 -5.65 21.65 -0.06
CA ILE A 13 -4.32 21.48 -0.68
C ILE A 13 -4.29 20.31 -1.65
N VAL A 14 -4.95 19.20 -1.31
CA VAL A 14 -5.10 18.03 -2.19
C VAL A 14 -5.84 18.41 -3.45
N GLU A 15 -6.97 19.09 -3.33
CA GLU A 15 -7.77 19.56 -4.47
C GLU A 15 -7.00 20.53 -5.36
N ALA A 16 -6.23 21.45 -4.77
CA ALA A 16 -5.37 22.37 -5.51
C ALA A 16 -4.31 21.62 -6.35
N LEU A 17 -3.65 20.64 -5.75
CA LEU A 17 -2.68 19.80 -6.49
C LEU A 17 -3.36 19.01 -7.61
N MET A 18 -4.50 18.37 -7.35
CA MET A 18 -5.19 17.58 -8.36
C MET A 18 -5.69 18.44 -9.52
N LYS A 19 -6.14 19.65 -9.24
CA LYS A 19 -6.52 20.63 -10.28
C LYS A 19 -5.33 21.04 -11.13
N LEU A 20 -4.19 21.37 -10.54
CA LEU A 20 -2.96 21.69 -11.26
C LEU A 20 -2.51 20.51 -12.12
N ALA A 21 -2.55 19.29 -11.60
CA ALA A 21 -2.17 18.08 -12.32
C ALA A 21 -3.11 17.72 -13.49
N ALA A 22 -4.34 18.25 -13.50
CA ALA A 22 -5.22 18.16 -14.67
C ALA A 22 -4.82 19.10 -15.81
N GLU A 23 -4.13 20.20 -15.50
CA GLU A 23 -3.80 21.25 -16.45
C GLU A 23 -2.34 21.17 -16.96
N ARG A 24 -1.41 20.79 -16.07
CA ARG A 24 0.05 20.78 -16.32
C ARG A 24 0.67 19.41 -16.09
N PRO A 25 1.82 19.08 -16.73
CA PRO A 25 2.62 17.91 -16.41
C PRO A 25 3.04 17.90 -14.94
N TRP A 26 3.13 16.71 -14.35
CA TRP A 26 3.51 16.56 -12.95
C TRP A 26 4.86 17.20 -12.59
N ASP A 27 5.84 17.09 -13.48
CA ASP A 27 7.20 17.60 -13.26
C ASP A 27 7.27 19.12 -13.27
N ASP A 28 6.33 19.76 -13.96
CA ASP A 28 6.23 21.23 -14.07
C ASP A 28 5.47 21.86 -12.88
N ILE A 29 4.95 21.05 -11.96
CA ILE A 29 4.23 21.53 -10.77
C ILE A 29 5.21 21.60 -9.60
N GLU A 30 5.48 22.81 -9.12
CA GLU A 30 6.31 23.05 -7.94
C GLU A 30 5.46 23.15 -6.66
N ILE A 31 6.10 23.05 -5.50
CA ILE A 31 5.42 23.21 -4.19
C ILE A 31 4.83 24.63 -4.09
N ASN A 32 5.50 25.64 -4.64
CA ASN A 32 5.02 27.01 -4.68
C ASN A 32 3.69 27.13 -5.41
N ASP A 33 3.56 26.45 -6.57
CA ASP A 33 2.33 26.47 -7.34
C ASP A 33 1.14 25.92 -6.55
N VAL A 34 1.38 24.81 -5.83
CA VAL A 34 0.36 24.17 -5.00
C VAL A 34 -0.04 25.07 -3.82
N ALA A 35 0.93 25.71 -3.16
CA ALA A 35 0.67 26.63 -2.06
C ALA A 35 -0.14 27.84 -2.55
N GLU A 36 0.25 28.44 -3.67
CA GLU A 36 -0.48 29.56 -4.29
C GLU A 36 -1.91 29.17 -4.69
N ALA A 37 -2.05 28.01 -5.37
CA ALA A 37 -3.37 27.53 -5.78
C ALA A 37 -4.29 27.21 -4.59
N ALA A 38 -3.72 26.77 -3.47
CA ALA A 38 -4.45 26.53 -2.22
C ALA A 38 -4.66 27.79 -1.38
N GLY A 39 -4.07 28.94 -1.77
CA GLY A 39 -4.17 30.20 -1.03
C GLY A 39 -3.45 30.19 0.32
N ILE A 40 -2.35 29.47 0.43
CA ILE A 40 -1.54 29.33 1.66
C ILE A 40 -0.08 29.73 1.43
N SER A 41 0.62 29.99 2.52
CA SER A 41 2.07 30.22 2.51
C SER A 41 2.85 28.90 2.42
N LEU A 42 4.12 28.97 2.02
CA LEU A 42 5.02 27.80 2.03
C LEU A 42 5.20 27.21 3.43
N SER A 43 5.19 28.04 4.49
CA SER A 43 5.28 27.54 5.86
C SER A 43 4.04 26.71 6.23
N GLU A 44 2.85 27.14 5.86
CA GLU A 44 1.61 26.41 6.06
C GLU A 44 1.56 25.11 5.24
N PHE A 45 2.04 25.18 3.98
CA PHE A 45 2.22 23.94 3.19
C PHE A 45 3.16 22.96 3.89
N ARG A 46 4.31 23.44 4.40
CA ARG A 46 5.31 22.61 5.08
C ARG A 46 4.78 22.01 6.39
N GLU A 47 3.93 22.72 7.12
CA GLU A 47 3.22 22.18 8.28
C GLU A 47 2.26 21.05 7.90
N ALA A 48 1.55 21.21 6.77
CA ALA A 48 0.58 20.23 6.30
C ALA A 48 1.23 19.00 5.67
N PHE A 49 2.25 19.21 4.80
CA PHE A 49 2.84 18.15 3.99
C PHE A 49 4.36 18.28 3.87
N PRO A 50 5.11 17.17 3.99
CA PRO A 50 6.56 17.18 3.81
C PRO A 50 7.01 17.35 2.36
N SER A 51 6.14 17.02 1.38
CA SER A 51 6.45 17.06 -0.05
C SER A 51 5.18 17.00 -0.90
N LYS A 52 5.31 17.32 -2.19
CA LYS A 52 4.26 17.15 -3.21
C LYS A 52 3.77 15.68 -3.28
N GLY A 53 4.68 14.71 -3.18
CA GLY A 53 4.31 13.28 -3.17
C GLY A 53 3.48 12.88 -1.96
N ALA A 54 3.68 13.51 -0.78
CA ALA A 54 2.88 13.24 0.40
C ALA A 54 1.42 13.72 0.25
N VAL A 55 1.17 14.72 -0.59
CA VAL A 55 -0.18 15.16 -0.93
C VAL A 55 -0.93 14.07 -1.70
N LEU A 56 -0.25 13.33 -2.60
CA LEU A 56 -0.86 12.16 -3.28
C LEU A 56 -1.24 11.04 -2.29
N GLY A 57 -0.44 10.84 -1.25
CA GLY A 57 -0.79 9.90 -0.19
C GLY A 57 -2.06 10.33 0.57
N SER A 58 -2.24 11.64 0.78
CA SER A 58 -3.46 12.19 1.38
C SER A 58 -4.66 12.10 0.44
N PHE A 59 -4.45 12.32 -0.86
CA PHE A 59 -5.46 12.08 -1.89
C PHE A 59 -5.96 10.63 -1.87
N ALA A 60 -5.05 9.65 -1.90
CA ALA A 60 -5.42 8.24 -1.82
C ALA A 60 -6.27 7.96 -0.58
N ARG A 61 -5.86 8.46 0.60
CA ARG A 61 -6.64 8.33 1.83
C ARG A 61 -8.03 8.99 1.74
N MET A 62 -8.15 10.14 1.09
CA MET A 62 -9.44 10.81 0.89
C MET A 62 -10.38 9.93 0.06
N ILE A 63 -9.86 9.32 -1.01
CA ILE A 63 -10.62 8.37 -1.83
C ILE A 63 -10.99 7.12 -1.01
N ASP A 64 -10.05 6.55 -0.25
CA ASP A 64 -10.32 5.39 0.60
C ASP A 64 -11.48 5.65 1.56
N LEU A 65 -11.46 6.78 2.26
CA LEU A 65 -12.53 7.16 3.21
C LEU A 65 -13.88 7.24 2.50
N LYS A 66 -13.94 7.89 1.34
CA LYS A 66 -15.17 8.00 0.55
C LYS A 66 -15.73 6.64 0.14
N VAL A 67 -14.85 5.69 -0.21
CA VAL A 67 -15.25 4.32 -0.58
C VAL A 67 -15.73 3.53 0.63
N LEU A 68 -15.04 3.69 1.77
CA LEU A 68 -15.35 2.97 3.01
C LEU A 68 -16.62 3.47 3.71
N GLU A 69 -17.01 4.74 3.47
CA GLU A 69 -18.30 5.28 3.91
C GLU A 69 -19.50 4.65 3.18
N GLY A 70 -19.26 4.11 1.97
CA GLY A 70 -20.25 3.34 1.23
C GLY A 70 -20.44 1.95 1.86
N SER A 71 -21.67 1.53 2.06
CA SER A 71 -22.01 0.18 2.54
C SER A 71 -22.04 -0.84 1.40
N SER A 72 -21.66 -2.07 1.71
CA SER A 72 -21.87 -3.25 0.88
C SER A 72 -22.85 -4.23 1.55
N ASP A 73 -23.78 -3.70 2.36
CA ASP A 73 -24.72 -4.54 3.14
C ASP A 73 -25.56 -5.45 2.25
N ASP A 74 -25.89 -5.00 1.04
CA ASP A 74 -26.64 -5.79 0.05
C ASP A 74 -25.84 -6.99 -0.47
N LEU A 75 -24.52 -7.01 -0.26
CA LEU A 75 -23.62 -8.08 -0.71
C LEU A 75 -23.18 -9.00 0.43
N VAL A 76 -23.85 -8.91 1.59
CA VAL A 76 -23.61 -9.84 2.69
C VAL A 76 -24.03 -11.26 2.27
N GLY A 77 -23.03 -12.16 2.21
CA GLY A 77 -23.25 -13.54 1.73
C GLY A 77 -22.79 -13.82 0.30
N GLU A 78 -22.55 -12.77 -0.50
CA GLU A 78 -21.99 -12.94 -1.83
C GLU A 78 -20.50 -13.38 -1.78
N PRO A 79 -20.00 -14.05 -2.83
CA PRO A 79 -18.59 -14.42 -2.93
C PRO A 79 -17.67 -13.21 -2.76
N ALA A 80 -16.49 -13.41 -2.15
CA ALA A 80 -15.50 -12.35 -1.91
C ALA A 80 -15.10 -11.60 -3.19
N ARG A 81 -15.13 -12.30 -4.34
CA ARG A 81 -14.88 -11.71 -5.66
C ARG A 81 -15.93 -10.65 -6.03
N GLU A 82 -17.22 -10.94 -5.82
CA GLU A 82 -18.31 -10.01 -6.14
C GLU A 82 -18.25 -8.78 -5.22
N ARG A 83 -17.99 -8.99 -3.94
CA ARG A 83 -17.78 -7.87 -2.99
C ARG A 83 -16.59 -7.00 -3.39
N LEU A 84 -15.48 -7.61 -3.83
CA LEU A 84 -14.30 -6.85 -4.27
C LEU A 84 -14.55 -6.11 -5.58
N PHE A 85 -15.35 -6.69 -6.50
CA PHE A 85 -15.79 -6.01 -7.71
C PHE A 85 -16.55 -4.73 -7.38
N ASP A 86 -17.51 -4.79 -6.47
CA ASP A 86 -18.29 -3.64 -6.01
C ASP A 86 -17.40 -2.57 -5.35
N VAL A 87 -16.52 -2.98 -4.44
CA VAL A 87 -15.56 -2.05 -3.79
C VAL A 87 -14.69 -1.34 -4.83
N TYR A 88 -14.20 -2.04 -5.85
CA TYR A 88 -13.39 -1.44 -6.89
C TYR A 88 -14.19 -0.53 -7.84
N MET A 89 -15.42 -0.86 -8.14
CA MET A 89 -16.27 0.04 -8.92
C MET A 89 -16.56 1.34 -8.16
N ARG A 90 -16.88 1.28 -6.87
CA ARG A 90 -17.02 2.48 -6.02
C ARG A 90 -15.71 3.27 -5.94
N TYR A 91 -14.57 2.60 -5.92
CA TYR A 91 -13.27 3.26 -5.95
C TYR A 91 -13.04 4.02 -7.26
N ILE A 92 -13.37 3.42 -8.40
CA ILE A 92 -13.29 4.04 -9.74
C ILE A 92 -14.26 5.22 -9.84
N ASP A 93 -15.48 5.08 -9.33
CA ASP A 93 -16.45 6.18 -9.28
C ASP A 93 -15.94 7.36 -8.45
N ALA A 94 -15.31 7.09 -7.30
CA ALA A 94 -14.70 8.11 -6.46
C ALA A 94 -13.52 8.82 -7.14
N LEU A 95 -12.78 8.12 -8.02
CA LEU A 95 -11.69 8.67 -8.82
C LEU A 95 -12.15 9.47 -10.04
N THR A 96 -13.39 9.29 -10.50
CA THR A 96 -13.90 9.86 -11.75
C THR A 96 -13.70 11.37 -11.88
N PRO A 97 -13.91 12.21 -10.83
CA PRO A 97 -13.64 13.65 -10.91
C PRO A 97 -12.17 14.00 -11.19
N TYR A 98 -11.26 13.09 -10.90
CA TYR A 98 -9.81 13.29 -10.99
C TYR A 98 -9.16 12.54 -12.18
N LYS A 99 -9.97 12.00 -13.09
CA LYS A 99 -9.50 11.16 -14.21
C LYS A 99 -8.40 11.83 -15.03
N ALA A 100 -8.57 13.11 -15.36
CA ALA A 100 -7.59 13.87 -16.16
C ALA A 100 -6.24 14.02 -15.42
N SER A 101 -6.27 14.35 -14.12
CA SER A 101 -5.08 14.47 -13.29
C SER A 101 -4.35 13.14 -13.16
N LEU A 102 -5.09 12.08 -12.83
CA LEU A 102 -4.55 10.74 -12.63
C LEU A 102 -3.94 10.17 -13.92
N ARG A 103 -4.55 10.43 -15.07
CA ARG A 103 -4.01 10.03 -16.39
C ARG A 103 -2.63 10.65 -16.63
N ARG A 104 -2.46 11.95 -16.32
CA ARG A 104 -1.17 12.65 -16.45
C ARG A 104 -0.14 12.15 -15.47
N ILE A 105 -0.51 11.97 -14.18
CA ILE A 105 0.37 11.42 -13.17
C ILE A 105 0.83 10.01 -13.56
N ALA A 106 -0.06 9.15 -14.06
CA ALA A 106 0.26 7.80 -14.49
C ALA A 106 1.31 7.72 -15.60
N THR A 107 1.41 8.73 -16.49
CA THR A 107 2.44 8.76 -17.53
C THR A 107 3.84 8.94 -16.97
N VAL A 108 4.01 9.80 -15.95
CA VAL A 108 5.30 10.04 -15.28
C VAL A 108 5.72 8.84 -14.45
N VAL A 109 4.79 8.26 -13.71
CA VAL A 109 5.05 7.09 -12.84
C VAL A 109 5.66 5.92 -13.61
N ARG A 110 5.26 5.74 -14.87
CA ARG A 110 5.78 4.65 -15.73
C ARG A 110 7.26 4.82 -16.10
N THR A 111 7.78 6.03 -16.05
CA THR A 111 9.17 6.36 -16.45
C THR A 111 10.12 6.48 -15.26
N GLU A 112 9.59 6.57 -14.02
CA GLU A 112 10.37 6.81 -12.82
C GLU A 112 10.22 5.67 -11.79
N PRO A 113 11.19 4.74 -11.70
CA PRO A 113 11.10 3.58 -10.81
C PRO A 113 10.94 3.92 -9.33
N LEU A 114 11.56 5.02 -8.84
CA LEU A 114 11.45 5.42 -7.43
C LEU A 114 10.05 5.97 -7.12
N THR A 115 9.49 6.76 -8.02
CA THR A 115 8.11 7.27 -7.91
C THR A 115 7.12 6.13 -7.97
N LEU A 116 7.33 5.15 -8.86
CA LEU A 116 6.52 3.94 -8.92
C LEU A 116 6.56 3.16 -7.60
N ALA A 117 7.74 2.97 -7.01
CA ALA A 117 7.88 2.27 -5.73
C ALA A 117 7.17 3.00 -4.58
N ALA A 118 7.28 4.33 -4.52
CA ALA A 118 6.60 5.15 -3.52
C ALA A 118 5.08 5.07 -3.66
N LEU A 119 4.55 5.18 -4.87
CA LEU A 119 3.11 5.05 -5.15
C LEU A 119 2.61 3.63 -4.92
N ASN A 120 3.41 2.60 -5.22
CA ASN A 120 3.06 1.22 -4.88
C ASN A 120 2.89 1.05 -3.36
N GLN A 121 3.72 1.70 -2.55
CA GLN A 121 3.55 1.67 -1.08
C GLN A 121 2.25 2.35 -0.63
N VAL A 122 1.88 3.48 -1.24
CA VAL A 122 0.60 4.14 -0.99
C VAL A 122 -0.56 3.22 -1.39
N ALA A 123 -0.48 2.62 -2.57
CA ALA A 123 -1.49 1.68 -3.06
C ALA A 123 -1.64 0.45 -2.17
N LEU A 124 -0.54 -0.15 -1.69
CA LEU A 124 -0.59 -1.27 -0.75
C LEU A 124 -1.32 -0.90 0.55
N ASN A 125 -1.12 0.32 1.06
CA ASN A 125 -1.85 0.79 2.24
C ASN A 125 -3.35 0.93 1.97
N SER A 126 -3.76 1.55 0.85
CA SER A 126 -5.17 1.65 0.44
C SER A 126 -5.80 0.27 0.26
N HIS A 127 -5.11 -0.65 -0.43
CA HIS A 127 -5.65 -1.98 -0.71
C HIS A 127 -5.85 -2.85 0.54
N ARG A 128 -5.16 -2.59 1.66
CA ARG A 128 -5.47 -3.24 2.95
C ARG A 128 -6.90 -2.95 3.38
N PHE A 129 -7.33 -1.69 3.25
CA PHE A 129 -8.69 -1.27 3.60
C PHE A 129 -9.72 -1.75 2.58
N LEU A 130 -9.41 -1.67 1.28
CA LEU A 130 -10.32 -2.14 0.22
C LEU A 130 -10.56 -3.65 0.31
N LEU A 131 -9.52 -4.46 0.55
CA LEU A 131 -9.66 -5.90 0.77
C LEU A 131 -10.42 -6.21 2.07
N ALA A 132 -10.17 -5.45 3.14
CA ALA A 132 -10.92 -5.58 4.38
C ALA A 132 -12.40 -5.26 4.19
N ALA A 133 -12.75 -4.21 3.43
CA ALA A 133 -14.13 -3.87 3.08
C ALA A 133 -14.81 -4.98 2.26
N ALA A 134 -14.05 -5.69 1.42
CA ALA A 134 -14.54 -6.87 0.70
C ALA A 134 -14.53 -8.16 1.56
N GLY A 135 -14.14 -8.10 2.84
CA GLY A 135 -14.06 -9.25 3.73
C GLY A 135 -12.95 -10.24 3.36
N ILE A 136 -11.87 -9.77 2.72
CA ILE A 136 -10.72 -10.60 2.33
C ILE A 136 -9.57 -10.39 3.32
N PRO A 137 -9.20 -11.40 4.13
CA PRO A 137 -8.13 -11.28 5.11
C PRO A 137 -6.76 -11.17 4.44
N THR A 138 -5.91 -10.28 4.99
CA THR A 138 -4.55 -10.01 4.50
C THR A 138 -3.45 -10.35 5.51
N GLU A 139 -3.81 -10.82 6.70
CA GLU A 139 -2.87 -11.12 7.78
C GLU A 139 -2.43 -12.61 7.79
N ASP A 140 -2.78 -13.36 6.76
CA ASP A 140 -2.35 -14.75 6.58
C ASP A 140 -1.04 -14.86 5.78
N GLY A 141 -0.51 -16.09 5.66
CA GLY A 141 0.75 -16.34 4.93
C GLY A 141 0.73 -16.01 3.44
N LEU A 142 -0.44 -15.72 2.85
CA LEU A 142 -0.63 -15.25 1.47
C LEU A 142 -0.97 -13.76 1.40
N GLY A 143 -1.09 -13.08 2.54
CA GLY A 143 -1.46 -11.67 2.63
C GLY A 143 -0.64 -10.74 1.71
N PRO A 144 0.70 -10.80 1.72
CA PRO A 144 1.51 -9.97 0.82
C PRO A 144 1.22 -10.22 -0.66
N ILE A 145 0.91 -11.47 -1.04
CA ILE A 145 0.57 -11.84 -2.42
C ILE A 145 -0.81 -11.29 -2.78
N LYS A 146 -1.80 -11.41 -1.89
CA LYS A 146 -3.13 -10.84 -2.07
C LYS A 146 -3.07 -9.33 -2.23
N LEU A 147 -2.32 -8.64 -1.38
CA LEU A 147 -2.14 -7.19 -1.44
C LEU A 147 -1.50 -6.75 -2.74
N GLN A 148 -0.36 -7.32 -3.12
CA GLN A 148 0.31 -6.93 -4.35
C GLN A 148 -0.51 -7.32 -5.58
N GLY A 149 -1.16 -8.49 -5.57
CA GLY A 149 -2.06 -8.93 -6.63
C GLY A 149 -3.24 -7.98 -6.82
N SER A 150 -3.84 -7.51 -5.72
CA SER A 150 -4.96 -6.56 -5.76
C SER A 150 -4.54 -5.19 -6.31
N VAL A 151 -3.35 -4.68 -5.96
CA VAL A 151 -2.78 -3.46 -6.55
C VAL A 151 -2.61 -3.61 -8.07
N ILE A 152 -2.05 -4.74 -8.52
CA ILE A 152 -1.86 -5.00 -9.96
C ILE A 152 -3.20 -5.11 -10.69
N THR A 153 -4.18 -5.78 -10.09
CA THR A 153 -5.54 -5.92 -10.64
C THR A 153 -6.18 -4.55 -10.88
N LEU A 154 -6.17 -3.69 -9.88
CA LEU A 154 -6.75 -2.35 -10.01
C LEU A 154 -5.93 -1.49 -11.00
N ALA A 155 -4.60 -1.51 -10.94
CA ALA A 155 -3.74 -0.75 -11.84
C ALA A 155 -4.03 -1.08 -13.33
N ARG A 156 -4.17 -2.38 -13.67
CA ARG A 156 -4.54 -2.82 -15.03
C ARG A 156 -5.96 -2.43 -15.42
N THR A 157 -6.87 -2.38 -14.46
CA THR A 157 -8.23 -1.91 -14.69
C THR A 157 -8.24 -0.41 -14.98
N LEU A 158 -7.49 0.37 -14.20
CA LEU A 158 -7.36 1.82 -14.39
C LEU A 158 -6.75 2.18 -15.75
N GLU A 159 -5.85 1.36 -16.30
CA GLU A 159 -5.35 1.55 -17.68
C GLU A 159 -6.48 1.54 -18.70
N THR A 160 -7.43 0.61 -18.56
CA THR A 160 -8.62 0.57 -19.44
C THR A 160 -9.56 1.72 -19.13
N TRP A 161 -9.76 2.04 -17.85
CA TRP A 161 -10.62 3.13 -17.42
C TRP A 161 -10.14 4.50 -17.94
N PHE A 162 -8.85 4.76 -18.04
CA PHE A 162 -8.33 6.00 -18.61
C PHE A 162 -8.78 6.23 -20.05
N GLU A 163 -8.99 5.15 -20.81
CA GLU A 163 -9.39 5.19 -22.23
C GLU A 163 -10.90 4.92 -22.43
N ASP A 164 -11.63 4.59 -21.36
CA ASP A 164 -13.05 4.29 -21.43
C ASP A 164 -13.86 5.58 -21.31
N GLU A 165 -14.50 5.98 -22.38
CA GLU A 165 -15.35 7.18 -22.45
C GLU A 165 -16.85 6.84 -22.30
N ASP A 166 -17.18 5.55 -22.15
CA ASP A 166 -18.55 5.12 -21.90
C ASP A 166 -18.99 5.54 -20.47
N PRO A 167 -20.09 6.32 -20.34
CA PRO A 167 -20.61 6.67 -19.02
C PRO A 167 -20.97 5.48 -18.13
N GLN A 168 -21.27 4.33 -18.73
CA GLN A 168 -21.57 3.09 -18.03
C GLN A 168 -20.31 2.25 -17.73
N LEU A 169 -19.13 2.69 -18.17
CA LEU A 169 -17.85 2.02 -17.95
C LEU A 169 -17.83 0.53 -18.36
N ALA A 170 -18.53 0.17 -19.43
CA ALA A 170 -18.70 -1.23 -19.85
C ALA A 170 -17.36 -1.94 -20.11
N LYS A 171 -16.39 -1.24 -20.73
CA LYS A 171 -15.04 -1.79 -20.99
C LYS A 171 -14.26 -1.96 -19.70
N THR A 172 -14.38 -1.01 -18.78
CA THR A 172 -13.74 -1.02 -17.47
C THR A 172 -14.28 -2.15 -16.61
N MET A 173 -15.60 -2.32 -16.54
CA MET A 173 -16.24 -3.43 -15.82
C MET A 173 -15.81 -4.79 -16.38
N ALA A 174 -15.82 -4.96 -17.71
CA ALA A 174 -15.37 -6.20 -18.34
C ALA A 174 -13.87 -6.48 -18.09
N ARG A 175 -13.05 -5.43 -18.00
CA ARG A 175 -11.64 -5.57 -17.65
C ARG A 175 -11.47 -6.00 -16.19
N LEU A 176 -12.15 -5.33 -15.27
CA LEU A 176 -12.13 -5.66 -13.85
C LEU A 176 -12.57 -7.10 -13.59
N ASP A 177 -13.67 -7.52 -14.19
CA ASP A 177 -14.17 -8.90 -14.09
C ASP A 177 -13.11 -9.93 -14.51
N ARG A 178 -12.45 -9.68 -15.64
CA ARG A 178 -11.38 -10.54 -16.14
C ARG A 178 -10.17 -10.60 -15.21
N GLU A 179 -9.72 -9.45 -14.70
CA GLU A 179 -8.58 -9.39 -13.80
C GLU A 179 -8.88 -10.06 -12.45
N LEU A 180 -10.10 -9.91 -11.91
CA LEU A 180 -10.52 -10.60 -10.70
C LEU A 180 -10.60 -12.12 -10.90
N ASN A 181 -11.13 -12.59 -12.03
CA ASN A 181 -11.13 -14.02 -12.39
C ASN A 181 -9.69 -14.59 -12.48
N ASN A 182 -8.76 -13.82 -13.05
CA ASN A 182 -7.36 -14.23 -13.14
C ASN A 182 -6.70 -14.28 -11.76
N ALA A 183 -6.97 -13.29 -10.90
CA ALA A 183 -6.47 -13.23 -9.53
C ALA A 183 -6.99 -14.41 -8.69
N GLU A 184 -8.28 -14.74 -8.80
CA GLU A 184 -8.89 -15.88 -8.11
C GLU A 184 -8.24 -17.19 -8.51
N ARG A 185 -8.11 -17.45 -9.81
CA ARG A 185 -7.43 -18.65 -10.33
C ARG A 185 -5.97 -18.76 -9.86
N PHE A 186 -5.28 -17.63 -9.81
CA PHE A 186 -3.91 -17.57 -9.31
C PHE A 186 -3.87 -17.93 -7.82
N MET A 187 -4.76 -17.36 -7.02
CA MET A 187 -4.83 -17.60 -5.58
C MET A 187 -5.16 -19.07 -5.27
N GLN A 188 -6.10 -19.68 -6.00
CA GLN A 188 -6.43 -21.11 -5.87
C GLN A 188 -5.19 -21.98 -6.09
N ARG A 189 -4.40 -21.71 -7.15
CA ARG A 189 -3.15 -22.44 -7.41
C ARG A 189 -2.09 -22.22 -6.33
N ALA A 190 -1.99 -20.99 -5.80
CA ALA A 190 -1.04 -20.68 -4.73
C ALA A 190 -1.41 -21.39 -3.42
N GLU A 191 -2.69 -21.50 -3.10
CA GLU A 191 -3.19 -22.27 -1.95
C GLU A 191 -2.92 -23.77 -2.10
N ASP A 192 -3.17 -24.34 -3.27
CA ASP A 192 -2.90 -25.75 -3.56
C ASP A 192 -1.42 -26.06 -3.41
N LEU A 193 -0.54 -25.23 -3.98
CA LEU A 193 0.90 -25.38 -3.84
C LEU A 193 1.34 -25.29 -2.36
N ARG A 194 0.74 -24.36 -1.59
CA ARG A 194 1.02 -24.21 -0.16
C ARG A 194 0.60 -25.45 0.62
N ARG A 195 -0.53 -26.07 0.31
CA ARG A 195 -1.01 -27.32 0.93
C ARG A 195 -0.05 -28.47 0.64
N VAL A 196 0.41 -28.61 -0.60
CA VAL A 196 1.35 -29.69 -1.00
C VAL A 196 2.73 -29.49 -0.36
N THR A 197 3.19 -28.26 -0.17
CA THR A 197 4.52 -27.96 0.40
C THR A 197 4.52 -27.87 1.93
N ALA A 198 3.36 -27.84 2.58
CA ALA A 198 3.24 -27.74 4.05
C ALA A 198 4.02 -28.84 4.80
N PRO A 199 3.95 -30.14 4.45
CA PRO A 199 4.70 -31.18 5.15
C PRO A 199 6.21 -31.01 5.03
N PHE A 200 6.72 -30.57 3.88
CA PHE A 200 8.16 -30.35 3.67
C PHE A 200 8.68 -29.16 4.49
N ARG A 201 7.86 -28.14 4.67
CA ARG A 201 8.19 -26.96 5.50
C ARG A 201 8.25 -27.34 6.98
N ALA A 202 7.33 -28.20 7.47
CA ALA A 202 7.33 -28.72 8.83
C ALA A 202 8.60 -29.55 9.13
N ILE A 203 9.02 -30.40 8.18
CA ILE A 203 10.25 -31.18 8.28
C ILE A 203 11.48 -30.27 8.30
N GLY A 204 11.54 -29.25 7.42
CA GLY A 204 12.63 -28.27 7.37
C GLY A 204 12.75 -27.46 8.68
N GLN A 205 11.64 -27.03 9.26
CA GLN A 205 11.62 -26.33 10.56
C GLN A 205 12.05 -27.25 11.70
N ALA A 206 11.56 -28.49 11.73
CA ALA A 206 11.96 -29.46 12.76
C ALA A 206 13.46 -29.77 12.71
N LEU A 207 14.07 -29.83 11.52
CA LEU A 207 15.51 -30.01 11.35
C LEU A 207 16.32 -28.79 11.81
N LEU A 208 15.83 -27.57 11.55
CA LEU A 208 16.46 -26.32 11.98
C LEU A 208 16.36 -26.15 13.51
N ASP A 209 15.20 -26.46 14.09
CA ASP A 209 14.97 -26.41 15.53
C ASP A 209 15.77 -27.50 16.28
N GLY A 210 15.90 -28.70 15.69
CA GLY A 210 16.77 -29.76 16.20
C GLY A 210 18.23 -29.32 16.27
N ARG A 211 18.71 -28.65 15.21
CA ARG A 211 20.07 -28.10 15.13
C ARG A 211 20.32 -26.98 16.15
N SER A 212 19.34 -26.11 16.38
CA SER A 212 19.44 -25.04 17.38
C SER A 212 19.44 -25.59 18.82
N ARG A 213 18.68 -26.64 19.10
CA ARG A 213 18.67 -27.33 20.41
C ARG A 213 19.99 -28.07 20.67
N MET A 214 20.55 -28.75 19.68
CA MET A 214 21.88 -29.38 19.79
C MET A 214 23.00 -28.37 20.09
N ARG A 215 22.98 -27.22 19.42
CA ARG A 215 23.97 -26.16 19.62
C ARG A 215 23.87 -25.50 21.01
N ARG A 216 22.64 -25.40 21.58
CA ARG A 216 22.42 -24.93 22.97
C ARG A 216 22.87 -25.96 24.01
N ARG A 217 22.76 -27.26 23.72
CA ARG A 217 23.19 -28.33 24.61
C ARG A 217 24.70 -28.41 24.69
N SER A 218 25.39 -28.33 23.52
CA SER A 218 26.87 -28.30 23.45
C SER A 218 27.47 -27.11 24.22
N LYS A 219 26.80 -25.95 24.22
CA LYS A 219 27.28 -24.76 24.94
C LYS A 219 27.02 -24.79 26.45
N ARG A 220 26.19 -25.73 26.92
CA ARG A 220 25.88 -25.94 28.36
C ARG A 220 26.79 -26.99 29.00
N ASP A 221 27.43 -27.83 28.18
CA ASP A 221 28.33 -28.89 28.61
C ASP A 221 29.82 -28.50 28.54
N GLU A 222 30.17 -27.23 28.25
CA GLU A 222 31.52 -26.71 28.42
C GLU A 222 31.78 -26.49 29.94
N PRO A 223 32.81 -27.15 30.52
CA PRO A 223 33.16 -26.92 31.91
C PRO A 223 33.62 -25.47 32.11
N PRO A 224 33.34 -24.86 33.28
CA PRO A 224 33.82 -23.51 33.58
C PRO A 224 35.36 -23.48 33.51
N GLU A 225 35.91 -22.53 32.73
CA GLU A 225 37.34 -22.28 32.74
C GLU A 225 37.80 -21.95 34.17
N ASP A 226 38.70 -22.75 34.65
CA ASP A 226 39.34 -22.65 35.97
C ASP A 226 40.17 -21.38 36.00
N MET A 227 39.64 -20.33 36.66
CA MET A 227 40.34 -19.09 36.97
C MET A 227 41.21 -19.23 38.22
N SER A 228 42.14 -20.16 38.19
CA SER A 228 43.24 -20.21 39.17
C SER A 228 44.51 -19.62 38.59
N GLY A 229 44.51 -18.29 38.47
CA GLY A 229 45.71 -17.46 38.20
C GLY A 229 46.15 -16.75 39.47
N GLU A 230 47.00 -17.40 40.21
CA GLU A 230 47.68 -16.94 41.41
C GLU A 230 48.51 -15.69 41.12
N THR A 231 48.10 -14.57 41.68
CA THR A 231 48.85 -13.32 41.70
C THR A 231 49.91 -13.39 42.78
N GLN A 232 51.14 -13.69 42.43
CA GLN A 232 52.31 -13.36 43.27
C GLN A 232 52.70 -11.90 43.07
N ASP A 233 52.54 -11.15 44.13
CA ASP A 233 53.06 -9.79 44.29
C ASP A 233 54.54 -9.83 44.71
N PRO A 234 55.47 -9.16 44.02
CA PRO A 234 56.80 -8.88 44.54
C PRO A 234 56.95 -7.40 44.83
N ALA A 235 56.46 -6.96 45.96
CA ALA A 235 56.87 -5.68 46.57
C ALA A 235 57.63 -5.97 47.83
N ALA A 236 58.98 -5.92 47.74
CA ALA A 236 59.90 -5.52 48.81
C ALA A 236 61.32 -5.63 48.32
N ALA A 237 61.96 -4.51 48.01
CA ALA A 237 63.34 -4.18 48.40
C ALA A 237 63.79 -2.91 47.73
N ILE A 238 64.06 -1.92 48.58
CA ILE A 238 64.88 -0.68 48.48
C ILE A 238 64.22 0.51 47.80
#